data_44dc80351960c4851f43fdf4bbbeb9d6
#
_entry.id   44dc80351960c4851f43fdf4bbbeb9d6
#
_cell.length_a   1.000
_cell.length_b   1.000
_cell.length_c   1.000
_cell.angle_alpha   90.00
_cell.angle_beta   90.00
_cell.angle_gamma   90.00
#
_symmetry.space_group_name_H-M   'P 1'
#
loop_
_entity.id
_entity.type
_entity.pdbx_description
1 polymer ?
#
loop_
_entity_poly.entity_id
_entity_poly.type
_entity_poly.pdbx_seq_one_letter_code
_entity_poly.pdbx_strand_id
1 'polypeptide(L)'
;PPPYVKKLSVKKFEGSKTQFLNFIKKETQNNPLFIQNNINDICASYQSHLVKYLLKVLEKAIEKHPCNDIALAGGVSANSKLRNEFEKFGKIKNCNTFVPKISYCTDNAAMIAMSGYFMEKVKKFTDLGTTATARLPID
;
A
#
# COMPACT_ATOMS: atom_id res chain seq x y z
N PRO A 1 16.84 -15.36 -2.37
CA PRO A 1 16.81 -13.92 -2.16
C PRO A 1 18.14 -13.35 -2.60
N PRO A 2 18.19 -12.25 -3.38
CA PRO A 2 19.43 -11.67 -3.83
C PRO A 2 20.32 -11.34 -2.61
N PRO A 3 21.63 -11.58 -2.69
CA PRO A 3 22.57 -11.49 -1.56
C PRO A 3 22.69 -10.07 -0.95
N TYR A 4 22.10 -9.08 -1.58
CA TYR A 4 22.26 -7.66 -1.26
C TYR A 4 21.33 -7.18 -0.12
N VAL A 5 20.18 -7.83 0.09
CA VAL A 5 19.24 -7.45 1.16
C VAL A 5 19.82 -7.61 2.57
N LYS A 6 20.94 -8.30 2.72
CA LYS A 6 21.65 -8.48 4.01
C LYS A 6 22.45 -7.25 4.45
N LYS A 7 22.87 -6.37 3.52
CA LYS A 7 23.76 -5.24 3.85
C LYS A 7 23.05 -4.02 4.40
N LEU A 8 21.83 -3.77 3.97
CA LEU A 8 21.01 -2.67 4.53
C LEU A 8 20.15 -3.24 5.66
N SER A 9 20.59 -3.06 6.89
CA SER A 9 19.85 -3.50 8.07
C SER A 9 18.47 -2.86 8.10
N VAL A 10 17.45 -3.62 7.69
CA VAL A 10 16.02 -3.22 7.62
C VAL A 10 15.48 -2.78 9.00
N LYS A 11 16.19 -3.07 10.09
CA LYS A 11 15.85 -2.64 11.46
C LYS A 11 15.86 -1.13 11.68
N LYS A 12 16.40 -0.33 10.74
CA LYS A 12 16.54 1.13 10.90
C LYS A 12 15.34 1.96 10.40
N PHE A 13 14.35 1.34 9.75
CA PHE A 13 13.24 2.08 9.13
C PHE A 13 11.91 1.76 9.80
N GLU A 14 11.76 2.08 11.07
CA GLU A 14 10.46 1.97 11.73
C GLU A 14 9.52 3.07 11.22
N GLY A 15 8.89 2.77 10.09
CA GLY A 15 7.58 3.32 9.73
C GLY A 15 7.51 4.64 9.02
N SER A 16 8.56 5.44 8.75
CA SER A 16 8.35 6.73 8.11
C SER A 16 9.24 7.02 6.90
N LYS A 17 8.63 7.62 5.86
CA LYS A 17 9.32 8.23 4.72
C LYS A 17 10.48 9.14 5.17
N THR A 18 10.28 9.87 6.27
CA THR A 18 11.26 10.79 6.83
C THR A 18 12.51 10.07 7.36
N GLN A 19 12.36 8.93 8.03
CA GLN A 19 13.50 8.17 8.54
C GLN A 19 14.35 7.59 7.40
N PHE A 20 13.69 7.11 6.34
CA PHE A 20 14.39 6.65 5.14
C PHE A 20 15.18 7.80 4.48
N LEU A 21 14.56 8.96 4.30
CA LEU A 21 15.21 10.14 3.75
C LEU A 21 16.42 10.60 4.60
N ASN A 22 16.27 10.58 5.93
CA ASN A 22 17.36 10.94 6.83
C ASN A 22 18.53 9.96 6.74
N PHE A 23 18.22 8.65 6.63
CA PHE A 23 19.25 7.65 6.39
C PHE A 23 20.00 7.90 5.08
N ILE A 24 19.29 8.09 3.96
CA ILE A 24 19.91 8.35 2.67
C ILE A 24 20.78 9.62 2.71
N LYS A 25 20.28 10.71 3.31
CA LYS A 25 21.06 11.95 3.48
C LYS A 25 22.36 11.71 4.25
N LYS A 26 22.28 11.00 5.37
CA LYS A 26 23.45 10.69 6.21
C LYS A 26 24.50 9.87 5.45
N GLU A 27 24.06 8.81 4.76
CA GLU A 27 24.99 7.95 4.03
C GLU A 27 25.62 8.69 2.83
N THR A 28 24.86 9.57 2.16
CA THR A 28 25.37 10.37 1.04
C THR A 28 26.36 11.45 1.50
N GLN A 29 26.20 11.99 2.72
CA GLN A 29 27.20 12.90 3.30
C GLN A 29 28.54 12.21 3.53
N ASN A 30 28.51 10.93 3.95
CA ASN A 30 29.73 10.16 4.19
C ASN A 30 30.34 9.61 2.89
N ASN A 31 29.50 9.32 1.90
CA ASN A 31 29.91 8.80 0.58
C ASN A 31 29.02 9.40 -0.52
N PRO A 32 29.48 10.41 -1.27
CA PRO A 32 28.71 11.04 -2.33
C PRO A 32 28.17 10.07 -3.41
N LEU A 33 28.87 8.97 -3.65
CA LEU A 33 28.48 7.93 -4.63
C LEU A 33 27.58 6.84 -4.03
N PHE A 34 27.17 6.97 -2.76
CA PHE A 34 26.39 5.94 -2.05
C PHE A 34 25.12 5.56 -2.82
N ILE A 35 24.34 6.52 -3.30
CA ILE A 35 23.11 6.25 -4.04
C ILE A 35 23.39 5.51 -5.33
N GLN A 36 24.34 6.02 -6.12
CA GLN A 36 24.68 5.44 -7.44
C GLN A 36 25.15 3.98 -7.29
N ASN A 37 25.99 3.71 -6.32
CA ASN A 37 26.58 2.39 -6.10
C ASN A 37 25.60 1.38 -5.48
N ASN A 38 24.50 1.85 -4.86
CA ASN A 38 23.59 0.99 -4.09
C ASN A 38 22.12 1.17 -4.46
N ILE A 39 21.78 1.78 -5.60
CA ILE A 39 20.40 2.14 -5.94
C ILE A 39 19.45 0.93 -5.92
N ASN A 40 19.85 -0.20 -6.47
CA ASN A 40 19.04 -1.41 -6.49
C ASN A 40 18.77 -1.96 -5.09
N ASP A 41 19.79 -1.93 -4.22
CA ASP A 41 19.70 -2.42 -2.84
C ASP A 41 18.84 -1.48 -1.98
N ILE A 42 18.97 -0.18 -2.20
CA ILE A 42 18.17 0.86 -1.57
C ILE A 42 16.69 0.64 -1.91
N CYS A 43 16.37 0.52 -3.19
CA CYS A 43 15.00 0.30 -3.67
C CYS A 43 14.41 -1.01 -3.14
N ALA A 44 15.15 -2.12 -3.25
CA ALA A 44 14.71 -3.43 -2.79
C ALA A 44 14.48 -3.47 -1.27
N SER A 45 15.38 -2.84 -0.50
CA SER A 45 15.29 -2.77 0.96
C SER A 45 14.10 -1.92 1.41
N TYR A 46 13.91 -0.76 0.79
CA TYR A 46 12.80 0.14 1.10
C TYR A 46 11.45 -0.51 0.77
N GLN A 47 11.31 -1.09 -0.42
CA GLN A 47 10.10 -1.81 -0.82
C GLN A 47 9.78 -2.96 0.15
N SER A 48 10.80 -3.76 0.50
CA SER A 48 10.63 -4.87 1.44
C SER A 48 10.18 -4.40 2.82
N HIS A 49 10.73 -3.28 3.28
CA HIS A 49 10.37 -2.69 4.56
C HIS A 49 8.93 -2.21 4.58
N LEU A 50 8.51 -1.46 3.56
CA LEU A 50 7.14 -0.96 3.46
C LEU A 50 6.11 -2.10 3.40
N VAL A 51 6.36 -3.13 2.59
CA VAL A 51 5.47 -4.28 2.49
C VAL A 51 5.34 -5.00 3.85
N LYS A 52 6.46 -5.26 4.52
CA LYS A 52 6.44 -5.88 5.85
C LYS A 52 5.70 -5.03 6.89
N TYR A 53 5.90 -3.72 6.85
CA TYR A 53 5.20 -2.80 7.76
C TYR A 53 3.69 -2.84 7.54
N LEU A 54 3.23 -2.75 6.29
CA LEU A 54 1.81 -2.82 5.96
C LEU A 54 1.17 -4.13 6.42
N LEU A 55 1.83 -5.27 6.17
CA LEU A 55 1.33 -6.57 6.60
C LEU A 55 1.31 -6.72 8.13
N LYS A 56 2.29 -6.16 8.83
CA LYS A 56 2.28 -6.13 10.31
C LYS A 56 1.14 -5.27 10.87
N VAL A 57 0.82 -4.16 10.23
CA VAL A 57 -0.34 -3.34 10.62
C VAL A 57 -1.65 -4.09 10.36
N LEU A 58 -1.76 -4.77 9.20
CA LEU A 58 -2.91 -5.60 8.86
C LEU A 58 -3.07 -6.76 9.86
N GLU A 59 -1.99 -7.42 10.25
CA GLU A 59 -2.00 -8.48 11.26
C GLU A 59 -2.61 -8.00 12.57
N LYS A 60 -2.14 -6.87 13.08
CA LYS A 60 -2.69 -6.25 14.30
C LYS A 60 -4.18 -5.86 14.14
N ALA A 61 -4.57 -5.42 12.96
CA ALA A 61 -5.97 -5.08 12.69
C ALA A 61 -6.86 -6.32 12.73
N ILE A 62 -6.42 -7.45 12.15
CA ILE A 62 -7.15 -8.73 12.19
C ILE A 62 -7.21 -9.29 13.62
N GLU A 63 -6.14 -9.17 14.39
CA GLU A 63 -6.13 -9.59 15.80
C GLU A 63 -7.16 -8.81 16.63
N LYS A 64 -7.30 -7.51 16.36
CA LYS A 64 -8.28 -6.66 17.04
C LYS A 64 -9.71 -6.82 16.53
N HIS A 65 -9.85 -7.05 15.23
CA HIS A 65 -11.12 -7.19 14.53
C HIS A 65 -11.08 -8.44 13.64
N PRO A 66 -11.38 -9.63 14.19
CA PRO A 66 -11.31 -10.87 13.41
C PRO A 66 -12.23 -10.82 12.20
N CYS A 67 -11.70 -11.21 11.04
CA CYS A 67 -12.43 -11.27 9.78
C CYS A 67 -11.89 -12.43 8.91
N ASN A 68 -12.74 -12.95 8.05
CA ASN A 68 -12.39 -14.02 7.12
C ASN A 68 -11.98 -13.50 5.74
N ASP A 69 -12.31 -12.24 5.44
CA ASP A 69 -12.09 -11.62 4.14
C ASP A 69 -11.25 -10.36 4.28
N ILE A 70 -10.20 -10.27 3.48
CA ILE A 70 -9.33 -9.11 3.41
C ILE A 70 -9.14 -8.66 1.96
N ALA A 71 -9.15 -7.36 1.73
CA ALA A 71 -9.02 -6.79 0.39
C ALA A 71 -7.87 -5.78 0.32
N LEU A 72 -7.21 -5.77 -0.83
CA LEU A 72 -6.18 -4.78 -1.17
C LEU A 72 -6.76 -3.80 -2.19
N ALA A 73 -6.67 -2.49 -1.94
CA ALA A 73 -7.21 -1.46 -2.83
C ALA A 73 -6.28 -0.24 -2.92
N GLY A 74 -6.57 0.66 -3.87
CA GLY A 74 -5.83 1.89 -4.10
C GLY A 74 -4.56 1.71 -4.94
N GLY A 75 -3.89 2.80 -5.33
CA GLY A 75 -2.77 2.79 -6.25
C GLY A 75 -1.59 1.91 -5.84
N VAL A 76 -1.30 1.82 -4.54
CA VAL A 76 -0.22 0.95 -4.00
C VAL A 76 -0.51 -0.53 -4.20
N SER A 77 -1.77 -0.92 -4.40
CA SER A 77 -2.16 -2.29 -4.71
C SER A 77 -1.64 -2.79 -6.06
N ALA A 78 -1.14 -1.91 -6.92
CA ALA A 78 -0.45 -2.29 -8.17
C ALA A 78 0.96 -2.86 -7.92
N ASN A 79 1.53 -2.69 -6.71
CA ASN A 79 2.86 -3.19 -6.39
C ASN A 79 2.88 -4.72 -6.34
N SER A 80 3.61 -5.35 -7.26
CA SER A 80 3.66 -6.81 -7.41
C SER A 80 4.15 -7.53 -6.16
N LYS A 81 5.15 -6.97 -5.46
CA LYS A 81 5.66 -7.55 -4.21
C LYS A 81 4.62 -7.52 -3.10
N LEU A 82 3.90 -6.40 -2.96
CA LEU A 82 2.82 -6.29 -1.97
C LEU A 82 1.73 -7.33 -2.25
N ARG A 83 1.30 -7.47 -3.51
CA ARG A 83 0.28 -8.45 -3.93
C ARG A 83 0.69 -9.87 -3.54
N ASN A 84 1.89 -10.28 -3.92
CA ASN A 84 2.39 -11.62 -3.63
C ASN A 84 2.50 -11.91 -2.13
N GLU A 85 3.01 -10.95 -1.36
CA GLU A 85 3.14 -11.12 0.10
C GLU A 85 1.77 -11.05 0.80
N PHE A 86 0.82 -10.26 0.31
CA PHE A 86 -0.55 -10.19 0.79
C PHE A 86 -1.30 -11.52 0.59
N GLU A 87 -1.19 -12.15 -0.58
CA GLU A 87 -1.79 -13.47 -0.85
C GLU A 87 -1.19 -14.56 0.06
N LYS A 88 0.14 -14.55 0.25
CA LYS A 88 0.80 -15.46 1.21
C LYS A 88 0.31 -15.23 2.63
N PHE A 89 0.19 -13.97 3.03
CA PHE A 89 -0.31 -13.59 4.35
C PHE A 89 -1.73 -14.11 4.57
N GLY A 90 -2.63 -13.94 3.61
CA GLY A 90 -3.99 -14.47 3.69
C GLY A 90 -4.03 -15.98 3.89
N LYS A 91 -3.21 -16.74 3.16
CA LYS A 91 -3.08 -18.20 3.34
C LYS A 91 -2.61 -18.57 4.75
N ILE A 92 -1.62 -17.85 5.30
CA ILE A 92 -1.10 -18.10 6.66
C ILE A 92 -2.17 -17.82 7.73
N LYS A 93 -2.98 -16.77 7.52
CA LYS A 93 -4.02 -16.34 8.47
C LYS A 93 -5.39 -16.96 8.24
N ASN A 94 -5.52 -17.87 7.26
CA ASN A 94 -6.79 -18.46 6.82
C ASN A 94 -7.84 -17.41 6.42
N CYS A 95 -7.40 -16.33 5.78
CA CYS A 95 -8.27 -15.29 5.24
C CYS A 95 -8.38 -15.41 3.73
N ASN A 96 -9.57 -15.19 3.17
CA ASN A 96 -9.76 -14.98 1.75
C ASN A 96 -9.14 -13.64 1.34
N THR A 97 -8.40 -13.61 0.24
CA THR A 97 -7.74 -12.40 -0.24
C THR A 97 -8.38 -11.90 -1.53
N PHE A 98 -8.71 -10.63 -1.58
CA PHE A 98 -9.26 -9.97 -2.76
C PHE A 98 -8.29 -8.91 -3.25
N VAL A 99 -7.81 -9.10 -4.48
CA VAL A 99 -6.82 -8.21 -5.10
C VAL A 99 -7.35 -7.74 -6.45
N PRO A 100 -7.49 -6.42 -6.71
CA PRO A 100 -8.07 -5.91 -7.93
C PRO A 100 -7.16 -6.18 -9.14
N LYS A 101 -7.74 -6.21 -10.35
CA LYS A 101 -6.94 -6.12 -11.58
C LYS A 101 -6.14 -4.83 -11.59
N ILE A 102 -4.95 -4.85 -12.18
CA ILE A 102 -4.05 -3.67 -12.20
C ILE A 102 -4.74 -2.44 -12.79
N SER A 103 -5.58 -2.63 -13.81
CA SER A 103 -6.37 -1.55 -14.43
C SER A 103 -7.35 -0.85 -13.48
N TYR A 104 -7.66 -1.45 -12.34
CA TYR A 104 -8.59 -0.91 -11.32
C TYR A 104 -7.89 -0.46 -10.04
N CYS A 105 -6.56 -0.46 -10.00
CA CYS A 105 -5.81 -0.05 -8.81
C CYS A 105 -5.77 1.47 -8.61
N THR A 106 -5.86 2.23 -9.69
CA THR A 106 -5.90 3.71 -9.66
C THR A 106 -7.32 4.20 -9.92
N ASP A 107 -7.54 5.51 -9.77
CA ASP A 107 -8.83 6.14 -10.05
C ASP A 107 -9.29 5.82 -11.48
N ASN A 108 -10.53 5.36 -11.59
CA ASN A 108 -11.12 4.97 -12.88
C ASN A 108 -12.64 5.15 -12.86
N ALA A 109 -13.22 5.30 -14.06
CA ALA A 109 -14.66 5.52 -14.22
C ALA A 109 -15.52 4.34 -13.71
N ALA A 110 -14.99 3.11 -13.70
CA ALA A 110 -15.73 1.95 -13.22
C ALA A 110 -16.03 2.02 -11.71
N MET A 111 -15.17 2.67 -10.91
CA MET A 111 -15.41 2.90 -9.48
C MET A 111 -16.64 3.79 -9.27
N ILE A 112 -16.75 4.86 -10.05
CA ILE A 112 -17.87 5.80 -9.99
C ILE A 112 -19.16 5.13 -10.49
N ALA A 113 -19.08 4.40 -11.61
CA ALA A 113 -20.21 3.67 -12.15
C ALA A 113 -20.75 2.62 -11.16
N MET A 114 -19.86 1.89 -10.47
CA MET A 114 -20.26 0.91 -9.46
C MET A 114 -20.90 1.58 -8.24
N SER A 115 -20.36 2.70 -7.77
CA SER A 115 -20.98 3.49 -6.71
C SER A 115 -22.37 3.99 -7.11
N GLY A 116 -22.51 4.52 -8.31
CA GLY A 116 -23.80 4.95 -8.87
C GLY A 116 -24.82 3.81 -8.97
N TYR A 117 -24.40 2.63 -9.38
CA TYR A 117 -25.25 1.43 -9.44
C TYR A 117 -25.82 1.04 -8.06
N PHE A 118 -25.00 1.08 -7.00
CA PHE A 118 -25.49 0.79 -5.66
C PHE A 118 -26.42 1.90 -5.13
N MET A 119 -26.13 3.17 -5.42
CA MET A 119 -27.02 4.29 -5.07
C MET A 119 -28.37 4.18 -5.77
N GLU A 120 -28.38 3.79 -7.06
CA GLU A 120 -29.62 3.57 -7.80
C GLU A 120 -30.48 2.46 -7.16
N LYS A 121 -29.88 1.33 -6.78
CA LYS A 121 -30.59 0.23 -6.11
C LYS A 121 -31.34 0.64 -4.85
N VAL A 122 -30.73 1.55 -4.06
CA VAL A 122 -31.36 2.06 -2.82
C VAL A 122 -32.15 3.37 -3.06
N LYS A 123 -32.34 3.76 -4.34
CA LYS A 123 -33.05 4.99 -4.75
C LYS A 123 -32.50 6.27 -4.10
N LYS A 124 -31.20 6.30 -3.84
CA LYS A 124 -30.53 7.48 -3.26
C LYS A 124 -30.08 8.41 -4.38
N PHE A 125 -30.93 9.36 -4.69
CA PHE A 125 -30.67 10.40 -5.69
C PHE A 125 -30.53 11.75 -5.01
N THR A 126 -29.88 12.68 -5.70
CA THR A 126 -29.82 14.10 -5.34
C THR A 126 -30.53 14.93 -6.41
N ASP A 127 -30.80 16.19 -6.12
CA ASP A 127 -31.41 17.11 -7.07
C ASP A 127 -30.36 17.59 -8.11
N LEU A 128 -30.87 18.21 -9.19
CA LEU A 128 -30.05 18.76 -10.26
C LEU A 128 -29.27 20.04 -9.86
N GLY A 129 -29.57 20.63 -8.72
CA GLY A 129 -28.90 21.80 -8.17
C GLY A 129 -27.62 21.43 -7.37
N THR A 130 -27.36 20.14 -7.14
CA THR A 130 -26.17 19.69 -6.41
C THR A 130 -24.91 19.99 -7.22
N THR A 131 -24.00 20.77 -6.63
CA THR A 131 -22.72 21.13 -7.23
C THR A 131 -21.59 20.22 -6.75
N ALA A 132 -20.59 20.00 -7.59
CA ALA A 132 -19.39 19.26 -7.23
C ALA A 132 -18.58 20.02 -6.16
N THR A 133 -18.11 19.30 -5.15
CA THR A 133 -17.27 19.84 -4.08
C THR A 133 -15.86 19.24 -4.17
N ALA A 134 -14.84 20.10 -4.30
CA ALA A 134 -13.46 19.67 -4.48
C ALA A 134 -12.86 18.98 -3.24
N ARG A 135 -13.36 19.30 -2.05
CA ARG A 135 -12.96 18.70 -0.77
C ARG A 135 -14.19 18.41 0.06
N LEU A 136 -14.65 17.18 -0.01
CA LEU A 136 -15.74 16.72 0.85
C LEU A 136 -15.13 16.15 2.14
N PRO A 137 -15.49 16.64 3.35
CA PRO A 137 -15.09 16.00 4.60
C PRO A 137 -15.71 14.60 4.65
N ILE A 138 -14.92 13.65 5.16
CA ILE A 138 -15.40 12.29 5.46
C ILE A 138 -15.76 12.33 6.94
N ASP A 139 -17.06 12.33 7.24
CA ASP A 139 -17.57 12.27 8.61
C ASP A 139 -17.55 10.82 9.12
#